data_41762bc67021bfd85368d26eaae830aa
#
_entry.id   41762bc67021bfd85368d26eaae830aa
#
_cell.length_a   1.000
_cell.length_b   1.000
_cell.length_c   1.000
_cell.angle_alpha   90.00
_cell.angle_beta   90.00
_cell.angle_gamma   90.00
#
_symmetry.space_group_name_H-M   'P 1'
#
loop_
_entity.id
_entity.type
_entity.pdbx_description
1 polymer ?
#
loop_
_entity_poly.entity_id
_entity_poly.type
_entity_poly.pdbx_seq_one_letter_code
_entity_poly.pdbx_strand_id
1 'polypeptide(L)'
;VEAARAKGETLRGLVNERLKKLDPGKGMLFAIDEAQSASIEELAALAVLYQQVLGDQDATGLSDSDQRGLALVFAGLPSMVDDLLEEPSVTFLRRAQQRTLGAISLPKVRDSYIQTVKNAGLYVDAGTADLAAHKSMGHPYMVQLVGYYMWRSAVRRGSQVIERHDVEDGHADAVSEFYEAVDAPLYYGLRSPQRLFIEAMAVDEGKPTRMADIIERCDRTQSWASKYRASLIRERVIEAAGYGLVRFTVPMLGAYVRDRVLWHE
;
A
#
# COMPACT_ATOMS: atom_id res chain seq x y z
N VAL A 1 23.12 -9.72 16.46
CA VAL A 1 22.73 -11.09 16.06
C VAL A 1 23.96 -11.98 15.94
N GLU A 2 25.01 -11.57 15.22
CA GLU A 2 26.25 -12.37 15.07
C GLU A 2 26.98 -12.62 16.41
N ALA A 3 27.09 -11.59 17.25
CA ALA A 3 27.73 -11.73 18.58
C ALA A 3 26.94 -12.66 19.52
N ALA A 4 25.62 -12.77 19.38
CA ALA A 4 24.78 -13.67 20.14
C ALA A 4 24.87 -15.13 19.64
N ARG A 5 24.97 -15.33 18.33
CA ARG A 5 25.24 -16.66 17.73
C ARG A 5 26.54 -17.25 18.21
N ALA A 6 27.60 -16.41 18.39
CA ALA A 6 28.90 -16.84 18.93
C ALA A 6 28.82 -17.32 20.37
N LYS A 7 27.76 -16.94 21.14
CA LYS A 7 27.55 -17.37 22.55
C LYS A 7 26.51 -18.50 22.69
N GLY A 8 25.93 -19.01 21.58
CA GLY A 8 24.86 -20.01 21.61
C GLY A 8 23.52 -19.50 22.14
N GLU A 9 23.33 -18.18 22.21
CA GLU A 9 22.08 -17.56 22.65
C GLU A 9 21.06 -17.58 21.52
N THR A 10 19.80 -17.96 21.84
CA THR A 10 18.68 -17.90 20.89
C THR A 10 18.08 -16.52 20.86
N LEU A 11 17.47 -16.14 19.71
CA LEU A 11 16.72 -14.86 19.59
C LEU A 11 15.63 -14.75 20.67
N ARG A 12 14.94 -15.85 20.99
CA ARG A 12 13.94 -15.93 22.08
C ARG A 12 14.56 -15.55 23.44
N GLY A 13 15.73 -16.11 23.76
CA GLY A 13 16.45 -15.79 25.00
C GLY A 13 16.82 -14.31 25.07
N LEU A 14 17.34 -13.74 23.98
CA LEU A 14 17.71 -12.32 23.92
C LEU A 14 16.50 -11.39 24.09
N VAL A 15 15.36 -11.70 23.47
CA VAL A 15 14.13 -10.91 23.62
C VAL A 15 13.64 -10.98 25.06
N ASN A 16 13.59 -12.17 25.67
CA ASN A 16 13.19 -12.37 27.06
C ASN A 16 14.09 -11.60 28.02
N GLU A 17 15.43 -11.67 27.85
CA GLU A 17 16.37 -10.90 28.66
C GLU A 17 16.21 -9.39 28.51
N ARG A 18 15.95 -8.93 27.28
CA ARG A 18 15.74 -7.50 27.04
C ARG A 18 14.44 -7.00 27.67
N LEU A 19 13.35 -7.77 27.58
CA LEU A 19 12.10 -7.45 28.22
C LEU A 19 12.25 -7.32 29.74
N LYS A 20 12.95 -8.27 30.39
CA LYS A 20 13.22 -8.22 31.86
C LYS A 20 13.96 -6.94 32.30
N LYS A 21 14.73 -6.32 31.41
CA LYS A 21 15.49 -5.08 31.72
C LYS A 21 14.67 -3.79 31.49
N LEU A 22 13.45 -3.88 30.98
CA LEU A 22 12.58 -2.71 30.80
C LEU A 22 11.89 -2.36 32.12
N ASP A 23 11.61 -1.06 32.29
CA ASP A 23 10.81 -0.58 33.41
C ASP A 23 9.36 -1.11 33.33
N PRO A 24 8.63 -1.19 34.46
CA PRO A 24 7.21 -1.49 34.47
C PRO A 24 6.42 -0.55 33.53
N GLY A 25 5.45 -1.12 32.79
CA GLY A 25 4.63 -0.37 31.83
C GLY A 25 5.30 -0.04 30.49
N LYS A 26 6.57 -0.45 30.27
CA LYS A 26 7.25 -0.37 28.98
C LYS A 26 7.17 -1.70 28.24
N GLY A 27 7.45 -1.69 26.93
CA GLY A 27 7.41 -2.87 26.09
C GLY A 27 8.36 -2.76 24.90
N MET A 28 8.34 -3.79 24.07
CA MET A 28 9.06 -3.86 22.80
C MET A 28 8.05 -3.94 21.65
N LEU A 29 8.36 -3.26 20.56
CA LEU A 29 7.66 -3.36 19.29
C LEU A 29 8.63 -3.87 18.22
N PHE A 30 8.27 -4.95 17.56
CA PHE A 30 8.90 -5.36 16.31
C PHE A 30 8.00 -4.92 15.16
N ALA A 31 8.49 -4.05 14.30
CA ALA A 31 7.83 -3.62 13.09
C ALA A 31 8.65 -4.10 11.89
N ILE A 32 8.05 -4.94 11.07
CA ILE A 32 8.63 -5.48 9.84
C ILE A 32 7.92 -4.79 8.69
N ASP A 33 8.64 -3.92 8.02
CA ASP A 33 8.17 -3.24 6.80
C ASP A 33 8.65 -4.00 5.57
N GLU A 34 7.95 -3.83 4.43
CA GLU A 34 8.22 -4.57 3.19
C GLU A 34 8.30 -6.09 3.43
N ALA A 35 7.39 -6.62 4.24
CA ALA A 35 7.44 -8.01 4.70
C ALA A 35 7.43 -9.04 3.57
N GLN A 36 6.96 -8.68 2.35
CA GLN A 36 7.07 -9.54 1.16
C GLN A 36 8.52 -9.77 0.68
N SER A 37 9.50 -9.04 1.23
CA SER A 37 10.92 -9.26 0.93
C SER A 37 11.51 -10.46 1.69
N ALA A 38 10.79 -10.95 2.70
CA ALA A 38 11.12 -12.17 3.46
C ALA A 38 10.27 -13.35 2.97
N SER A 39 10.73 -14.57 3.21
CA SER A 39 9.92 -15.76 2.95
C SER A 39 8.79 -15.91 4.00
N ILE A 40 7.73 -16.63 3.63
CA ILE A 40 6.62 -16.91 4.56
C ILE A 40 7.12 -17.68 5.78
N GLU A 41 8.08 -18.59 5.61
CA GLU A 41 8.70 -19.36 6.69
C GLU A 41 9.45 -18.46 7.68
N GLU A 42 10.16 -17.42 7.20
CA GLU A 42 10.85 -16.47 8.07
C GLU A 42 9.87 -15.61 8.87
N LEU A 43 8.82 -15.12 8.22
CA LEU A 43 7.76 -14.36 8.88
C LEU A 43 7.00 -15.20 9.89
N ALA A 44 6.69 -16.45 9.55
CA ALA A 44 6.06 -17.42 10.45
C ALA A 44 6.95 -17.73 11.66
N ALA A 45 8.26 -17.90 11.45
CA ALA A 45 9.22 -18.12 12.55
C ALA A 45 9.25 -16.93 13.52
N LEU A 46 9.20 -15.68 13.03
CA LEU A 46 9.09 -14.49 13.88
C LEU A 46 7.77 -14.44 14.66
N ALA A 47 6.67 -14.80 14.01
CA ALA A 47 5.36 -14.85 14.67
C ALA A 47 5.30 -15.94 15.76
N VAL A 48 5.86 -17.12 15.50
CA VAL A 48 5.99 -18.21 16.51
C VAL A 48 6.86 -17.77 17.67
N LEU A 49 8.00 -17.13 17.40
CA LEU A 49 8.86 -16.57 18.45
C LEU A 49 8.09 -15.57 19.32
N TYR A 50 7.35 -14.66 18.73
CA TYR A 50 6.50 -13.71 19.44
C TYR A 50 5.54 -14.42 20.39
N GLN A 51 4.81 -15.43 19.91
CA GLN A 51 3.88 -16.23 20.72
C GLN A 51 4.58 -16.97 21.86
N GLN A 52 5.77 -17.52 21.59
CA GLN A 52 6.56 -18.22 22.62
C GLN A 52 7.05 -17.28 23.73
N VAL A 53 7.49 -16.06 23.38
CA VAL A 53 7.92 -15.06 24.36
C VAL A 53 6.74 -14.60 25.23
N LEU A 54 5.55 -14.44 24.67
CA LEU A 54 4.35 -14.14 25.45
C LEU A 54 4.04 -15.28 26.42
N GLY A 55 4.05 -16.54 25.95
CA GLY A 55 3.85 -17.71 26.80
C GLY A 55 4.90 -17.84 27.92
N ASP A 56 6.15 -17.42 27.67
CA ASP A 56 7.18 -17.39 28.74
C ASP A 56 6.83 -16.39 29.85
N GLN A 57 6.28 -15.22 29.49
CA GLN A 57 5.85 -14.22 30.46
C GLN A 57 4.67 -14.72 31.30
N ASP A 58 3.68 -15.33 30.66
CA ASP A 58 2.51 -15.92 31.33
C ASP A 58 2.96 -17.01 32.34
N ALA A 59 3.91 -17.84 31.95
CA ALA A 59 4.45 -18.92 32.78
C ALA A 59 5.21 -18.43 34.04
N THR A 60 5.64 -17.16 34.07
CA THR A 60 6.33 -16.58 35.24
C THR A 60 5.37 -16.24 36.39
N GLY A 61 4.06 -16.24 36.16
CA GLY A 61 3.05 -15.87 37.15
C GLY A 61 3.08 -14.39 37.56
N LEU A 62 3.73 -13.53 36.77
CA LEU A 62 3.72 -12.09 36.98
C LEU A 62 2.29 -11.55 36.84
N SER A 63 1.95 -10.54 37.64
CA SER A 63 0.69 -9.82 37.47
C SER A 63 0.70 -9.06 36.14
N ASP A 64 -0.47 -8.76 35.57
CA ASP A 64 -0.60 -8.00 34.32
C ASP A 64 0.14 -6.66 34.36
N SER A 65 0.21 -6.02 35.55
CA SER A 65 0.97 -4.77 35.76
C SER A 65 2.50 -4.95 35.68
N ASP A 66 2.98 -6.15 35.93
CA ASP A 66 4.43 -6.48 35.97
C ASP A 66 4.90 -7.10 34.66
N GLN A 67 4.00 -7.53 33.80
CA GLN A 67 4.34 -8.01 32.46
C GLN A 67 4.86 -6.86 31.60
N ARG A 68 5.73 -7.18 30.65
CA ARG A 68 6.28 -6.23 29.67
C ARG A 68 5.58 -6.40 28.35
N GLY A 69 5.03 -5.30 27.82
CA GLY A 69 4.35 -5.33 26.53
C GLY A 69 5.27 -5.84 25.41
N LEU A 70 4.73 -6.72 24.58
CA LEU A 70 5.38 -7.14 23.34
C LEU A 70 4.38 -7.00 22.21
N ALA A 71 4.74 -6.30 21.15
CA ALA A 71 3.92 -6.14 19.95
C ALA A 71 4.71 -6.51 18.70
N LEU A 72 4.01 -7.10 17.74
CA LEU A 72 4.54 -7.46 16.43
C LEU A 72 3.62 -6.87 15.35
N VAL A 73 4.20 -6.17 14.39
CA VAL A 73 3.49 -5.56 13.26
C VAL A 73 4.19 -5.99 11.97
N PHE A 74 3.44 -6.52 11.05
CA PHE A 74 3.87 -6.75 9.67
C PHE A 74 3.19 -5.72 8.76
N ALA A 75 3.97 -5.05 7.93
CA ALA A 75 3.48 -4.19 6.85
C ALA A 75 4.02 -4.74 5.53
N GLY A 76 3.15 -4.91 4.54
CA GLY A 76 3.54 -5.47 3.26
C GLY A 76 2.36 -5.60 2.29
N LEU A 77 2.58 -6.26 1.18
CA LEU A 77 1.57 -6.48 0.15
C LEU A 77 0.43 -7.38 0.66
N PRO A 78 -0.82 -7.12 0.24
CA PRO A 78 -1.97 -7.93 0.66
C PRO A 78 -1.82 -9.42 0.40
N SER A 79 -1.25 -9.81 -0.76
CA SER A 79 -1.02 -11.22 -1.07
C SER A 79 -0.11 -11.91 -0.05
N MET A 80 0.95 -11.23 0.40
CA MET A 80 1.82 -11.76 1.46
C MET A 80 1.06 -11.94 2.78
N VAL A 81 0.18 -11.00 3.13
CA VAL A 81 -0.64 -11.12 4.34
C VAL A 81 -1.58 -12.32 4.22
N ASP A 82 -2.24 -12.50 3.07
CA ASP A 82 -3.13 -13.63 2.83
C ASP A 82 -2.35 -14.96 2.93
N ASP A 83 -1.18 -15.06 2.28
CA ASP A 83 -0.32 -16.26 2.30
C ASP A 83 0.17 -16.57 3.74
N LEU A 84 0.56 -15.54 4.51
CA LEU A 84 0.97 -15.71 5.91
C LEU A 84 -0.18 -16.18 6.80
N LEU A 85 -1.40 -15.71 6.58
CA LEU A 85 -2.58 -16.13 7.34
C LEU A 85 -3.05 -17.55 6.99
N GLU A 86 -2.69 -18.07 5.80
CA GLU A 86 -2.93 -19.44 5.39
C GLU A 86 -1.89 -20.41 5.96
N GLU A 87 -0.73 -19.94 6.42
CA GLU A 87 0.35 -20.76 6.95
C GLU A 87 -0.09 -21.51 8.23
N PRO A 88 -0.03 -22.87 8.24
CA PRO A 88 -0.56 -23.68 9.35
C PRO A 88 0.11 -23.42 10.70
N SER A 89 1.37 -23.05 10.72
CA SER A 89 2.16 -22.84 11.95
C SER A 89 1.76 -21.57 12.72
N VAL A 90 1.06 -20.63 12.07
CA VAL A 90 0.73 -19.31 12.64
C VAL A 90 -0.76 -18.97 12.57
N THR A 91 -1.63 -19.96 12.68
CA THR A 91 -3.10 -19.77 12.63
C THR A 91 -3.62 -18.76 13.65
N PHE A 92 -2.90 -18.51 14.74
CA PHE A 92 -3.23 -17.48 15.74
C PHE A 92 -3.20 -16.06 15.15
N LEU A 93 -2.43 -15.79 14.08
CA LEU A 93 -2.39 -14.51 13.40
C LEU A 93 -3.75 -14.12 12.77
N ARG A 94 -4.64 -15.08 12.52
CA ARG A 94 -6.02 -14.81 12.07
C ARG A 94 -6.81 -13.96 13.06
N ARG A 95 -6.38 -13.90 14.32
CA ARG A 95 -6.96 -13.05 15.37
C ARG A 95 -6.27 -11.70 15.47
N ALA A 96 -5.16 -11.49 14.75
CA ALA A 96 -4.47 -10.21 14.73
C ALA A 96 -5.33 -9.14 14.04
N GLN A 97 -5.13 -7.91 14.46
CA GLN A 97 -5.84 -6.78 13.86
C GLN A 97 -5.28 -6.52 12.46
N GLN A 98 -6.12 -6.68 11.45
CA GLN A 98 -5.77 -6.37 10.08
C GLN A 98 -6.21 -4.94 9.73
N ARG A 99 -5.38 -4.22 9.01
CA ARG A 99 -5.64 -2.88 8.50
C ARG A 99 -5.21 -2.77 7.05
N THR A 100 -6.14 -2.45 6.18
CA THR A 100 -5.83 -2.11 4.80
C THR A 100 -5.68 -0.59 4.70
N LEU A 101 -4.53 -0.14 4.19
CA LEU A 101 -4.30 1.27 3.91
C LEU A 101 -4.90 1.58 2.54
N GLY A 102 -5.91 2.42 2.52
CA GLY A 102 -6.57 2.90 1.31
C GLY A 102 -6.19 4.35 0.98
N ALA A 103 -6.93 4.95 0.07
CA ALA A 103 -6.76 6.36 -0.27
C ALA A 103 -6.94 7.27 0.97
N ILE A 104 -6.13 8.30 1.05
CA ILE A 104 -6.22 9.34 2.09
C ILE A 104 -7.42 10.22 1.76
N SER A 105 -8.23 10.57 2.76
CA SER A 105 -9.38 11.45 2.53
C SER A 105 -8.94 12.81 2.02
N LEU A 106 -9.61 13.34 0.99
CA LEU A 106 -9.24 14.60 0.33
C LEU A 106 -9.15 15.80 1.29
N PRO A 107 -10.04 15.95 2.29
CA PRO A 107 -9.89 17.01 3.28
C PRO A 107 -8.56 16.93 4.07
N LYS A 108 -8.12 15.71 4.44
CA LYS A 108 -6.83 15.53 5.12
C LYS A 108 -5.65 15.84 4.20
N VAL A 109 -5.74 15.48 2.93
CA VAL A 109 -4.72 15.82 1.92
C VAL A 109 -4.62 17.34 1.76
N ARG A 110 -5.76 18.04 1.58
CA ARG A 110 -5.84 19.49 1.50
C ARG A 110 -5.16 20.15 2.71
N ASP A 111 -5.54 19.74 3.93
CA ASP A 111 -5.01 20.32 5.16
C ASP A 111 -3.50 20.05 5.30
N SER A 112 -3.04 18.88 4.86
CA SER A 112 -1.61 18.53 4.79
C SER A 112 -0.85 19.43 3.82
N TYR A 113 -1.40 19.71 2.63
CA TYR A 113 -0.77 20.63 1.68
C TYR A 113 -0.64 22.03 2.26
N ILE A 114 -1.71 22.59 2.83
CA ILE A 114 -1.68 23.92 3.47
C ILE A 114 -0.58 23.98 4.54
N GLN A 115 -0.53 22.97 5.41
CA GLN A 115 0.47 22.95 6.48
C GLN A 115 1.89 22.78 5.96
N THR A 116 2.11 21.90 4.99
CA THR A 116 3.44 21.64 4.41
C THR A 116 3.96 22.85 3.65
N VAL A 117 3.13 23.49 2.84
CA VAL A 117 3.45 24.71 2.08
C VAL A 117 3.79 25.85 3.04
N LYS A 118 3.00 26.02 4.10
CA LYS A 118 3.27 27.02 5.14
C LYS A 118 4.61 26.78 5.84
N ASN A 119 4.91 25.53 6.18
CA ASN A 119 6.18 25.17 6.83
C ASN A 119 7.39 25.42 5.91
N ALA A 120 7.20 25.38 4.60
CA ALA A 120 8.22 25.72 3.60
C ALA A 120 8.33 27.23 3.33
N GLY A 121 7.60 28.08 4.04
CA GLY A 121 7.62 29.53 3.88
C GLY A 121 6.83 30.05 2.68
N LEU A 122 5.98 29.22 2.07
CA LEU A 122 5.11 29.59 0.97
C LEU A 122 3.65 29.71 1.46
N TYR A 123 2.79 30.16 0.56
CA TYR A 123 1.36 30.24 0.80
C TYR A 123 0.57 29.50 -0.29
N VAL A 124 -0.52 28.85 0.09
CA VAL A 124 -1.53 28.30 -0.81
C VAL A 124 -2.91 28.55 -0.21
N ASP A 125 -3.86 29.03 -1.00
CA ASP A 125 -5.24 29.18 -0.54
C ASP A 125 -5.97 27.83 -0.45
N ALA A 126 -7.07 27.78 0.30
CA ALA A 126 -7.83 26.56 0.53
C ALA A 126 -8.42 25.95 -0.76
N GLY A 127 -8.82 26.79 -1.72
CA GLY A 127 -9.40 26.31 -2.98
C GLY A 127 -8.34 25.69 -3.90
N THR A 128 -7.15 26.27 -3.97
CA THR A 128 -6.00 25.72 -4.70
C THR A 128 -5.49 24.43 -4.06
N ALA A 129 -5.42 24.39 -2.72
CA ALA A 129 -5.05 23.16 -1.99
C ALA A 129 -6.10 22.04 -2.16
N ASP A 130 -7.37 22.39 -2.23
CA ASP A 130 -8.47 21.44 -2.50
C ASP A 130 -8.38 20.89 -3.93
N LEU A 131 -8.10 21.73 -4.93
CA LEU A 131 -7.82 21.27 -6.29
C LEU A 131 -6.64 20.27 -6.32
N ALA A 132 -5.54 20.58 -5.65
CA ALA A 132 -4.38 19.69 -5.58
C ALA A 132 -4.75 18.35 -4.90
N ALA A 133 -5.55 18.38 -3.83
CA ALA A 133 -6.06 17.18 -3.18
C ALA A 133 -6.90 16.32 -4.14
N HIS A 134 -7.81 16.92 -4.91
CA HIS A 134 -8.60 16.19 -5.91
C HIS A 134 -7.72 15.60 -7.01
N LYS A 135 -6.73 16.34 -7.50
CA LYS A 135 -5.76 15.86 -8.50
C LYS A 135 -4.93 14.67 -8.01
N SER A 136 -4.65 14.57 -6.71
CA SER A 136 -3.95 13.44 -6.11
C SER A 136 -4.81 12.18 -5.93
N MET A 137 -6.13 12.31 -6.03
CA MET A 137 -7.11 11.23 -5.75
C MET A 137 -6.91 10.56 -4.37
N GLY A 138 -6.17 11.20 -3.47
CA GLY A 138 -5.82 10.64 -2.16
C GLY A 138 -4.81 9.49 -2.21
N HIS A 139 -4.25 9.15 -3.38
CA HIS A 139 -3.23 8.11 -3.47
C HIS A 139 -1.92 8.60 -2.85
N PRO A 140 -1.31 7.91 -1.86
CA PRO A 140 -0.18 8.42 -1.08
C PRO A 140 0.98 8.96 -1.93
N TYR A 141 1.41 8.20 -2.94
CA TYR A 141 2.49 8.63 -3.82
C TYR A 141 2.08 9.80 -4.71
N MET A 142 0.85 9.79 -5.25
CA MET A 142 0.35 10.91 -6.06
C MET A 142 0.19 12.20 -5.24
N VAL A 143 -0.14 12.10 -3.95
CA VAL A 143 -0.13 13.25 -3.02
C VAL A 143 1.26 13.88 -2.95
N GLN A 144 2.31 13.07 -2.88
CA GLN A 144 3.69 13.57 -2.88
C GLN A 144 4.06 14.23 -4.22
N LEU A 145 3.74 13.58 -5.34
CA LEU A 145 4.04 14.09 -6.67
C LEU A 145 3.33 15.41 -6.94
N VAL A 146 2.02 15.49 -6.73
CA VAL A 146 1.27 16.75 -6.93
C VAL A 146 1.82 17.85 -6.02
N GLY A 147 2.10 17.55 -4.75
CA GLY A 147 2.70 18.51 -3.82
C GLY A 147 4.06 19.02 -4.29
N TYR A 148 4.92 18.12 -4.76
CA TYR A 148 6.25 18.48 -5.27
C TYR A 148 6.16 19.33 -6.53
N TYR A 149 5.36 18.90 -7.50
CA TYR A 149 5.31 19.57 -8.80
C TYR A 149 4.61 20.94 -8.75
N MET A 150 3.55 21.12 -7.96
CA MET A 150 2.95 22.44 -7.75
C MET A 150 3.92 23.41 -7.04
N TRP A 151 4.66 22.91 -6.03
CA TRP A 151 5.70 23.69 -5.37
C TRP A 151 6.82 24.07 -6.35
N ARG A 152 7.31 23.11 -7.14
CA ARG A 152 8.35 23.34 -8.15
C ARG A 152 7.93 24.38 -9.19
N SER A 153 6.66 24.36 -9.63
CA SER A 153 6.11 25.35 -10.56
C SER A 153 6.18 26.77 -9.97
N ALA A 154 5.66 26.97 -8.75
CA ALA A 154 5.71 28.26 -8.07
C ALA A 154 7.13 28.77 -7.84
N VAL A 155 8.05 27.89 -7.41
CA VAL A 155 9.46 28.27 -7.19
C VAL A 155 10.15 28.67 -8.49
N ARG A 156 9.92 27.97 -9.59
CA ARG A 156 10.45 28.35 -10.91
C ARG A 156 9.97 29.70 -11.37
N ARG A 157 8.80 30.12 -10.99
CA ARG A 157 8.21 31.44 -11.24
C ARG A 157 8.76 32.52 -10.30
N GLY A 158 9.54 32.14 -9.29
CA GLY A 158 10.02 33.07 -8.26
C GLY A 158 8.91 33.51 -7.28
N SER A 159 7.79 32.77 -7.20
CA SER A 159 6.66 33.10 -6.35
C SER A 159 6.74 32.41 -4.99
N GLN A 160 6.28 33.10 -3.95
CA GLN A 160 6.01 32.52 -2.62
C GLN A 160 4.54 32.08 -2.47
N VAL A 161 3.74 32.25 -3.53
CA VAL A 161 2.33 31.83 -3.54
C VAL A 161 2.16 30.75 -4.59
N ILE A 162 1.61 29.62 -4.18
CA ILE A 162 1.17 28.54 -5.08
C ILE A 162 -0.23 28.89 -5.55
N GLU A 163 -0.39 29.04 -6.84
CA GLU A 163 -1.64 29.40 -7.48
C GLU A 163 -2.23 28.20 -8.24
N ARG A 164 -3.49 28.33 -8.65
CA ARG A 164 -4.22 27.26 -9.34
C ARG A 164 -3.48 26.72 -10.57
N HIS A 165 -2.88 27.59 -11.37
CA HIS A 165 -2.13 27.17 -12.56
C HIS A 165 -0.87 26.36 -12.20
N ASP A 166 -0.21 26.62 -11.04
CA ASP A 166 0.93 25.79 -10.59
C ASP A 166 0.51 24.34 -10.34
N VAL A 167 -0.72 24.14 -9.85
CA VAL A 167 -1.28 22.80 -9.68
C VAL A 167 -1.61 22.15 -11.02
N GLU A 168 -2.18 22.90 -11.94
CA GLU A 168 -2.58 22.42 -13.28
C GLU A 168 -1.34 22.04 -14.11
N ASP A 169 -0.34 22.91 -14.18
CA ASP A 169 0.92 22.67 -14.88
C ASP A 169 1.71 21.50 -14.25
N GLY A 170 1.81 21.50 -12.91
CA GLY A 170 2.53 20.46 -12.19
C GLY A 170 1.85 19.09 -12.25
N HIS A 171 0.54 19.04 -12.46
CA HIS A 171 -0.19 17.79 -12.52
C HIS A 171 0.21 16.91 -13.71
N ALA A 172 0.49 17.49 -14.88
CA ALA A 172 0.93 16.73 -16.04
C ALA A 172 2.25 15.99 -15.79
N ASP A 173 3.22 16.69 -15.18
CA ASP A 173 4.49 16.09 -14.77
C ASP A 173 4.28 15.00 -13.71
N ALA A 174 3.40 15.25 -12.72
CA ALA A 174 3.06 14.28 -11.69
C ALA A 174 2.44 13.00 -12.26
N VAL A 175 1.53 13.13 -13.24
CA VAL A 175 0.93 11.98 -13.95
C VAL A 175 1.97 11.20 -14.72
N SER A 176 2.85 11.89 -15.45
CA SER A 176 3.91 11.23 -16.22
C SER A 176 4.83 10.39 -15.32
N GLU A 177 5.26 10.97 -14.18
CA GLU A 177 6.11 10.25 -13.22
C GLU A 177 5.36 9.10 -12.55
N PHE A 178 4.07 9.26 -12.25
CA PHE A 178 3.25 8.18 -11.69
C PHE A 178 3.12 7.02 -12.68
N TYR A 179 2.91 7.30 -13.96
CA TYR A 179 2.87 6.30 -15.01
C TYR A 179 4.16 5.48 -15.07
N GLU A 180 5.31 6.14 -14.99
CA GLU A 180 6.61 5.46 -15.06
C GLU A 180 6.93 4.67 -13.79
N ALA A 181 6.62 5.24 -12.63
CA ALA A 181 6.98 4.64 -11.35
C ALA A 181 6.01 3.56 -10.86
N VAL A 182 4.73 3.63 -11.22
CA VAL A 182 3.68 2.77 -10.67
C VAL A 182 2.99 1.95 -11.77
N ASP A 183 2.39 2.63 -12.76
CA ASP A 183 1.51 1.96 -13.71
C ASP A 183 2.26 1.08 -14.71
N ALA A 184 3.39 1.56 -15.24
CA ALA A 184 4.19 0.79 -16.21
C ALA A 184 4.77 -0.49 -15.58
N PRO A 185 5.47 -0.45 -14.41
CA PRO A 185 5.95 -1.67 -13.76
C PRO A 185 4.82 -2.65 -13.43
N LEU A 186 3.67 -2.14 -12.96
CA LEU A 186 2.51 -2.97 -12.67
C LEU A 186 1.98 -3.65 -13.93
N TYR A 187 1.77 -2.89 -15.01
CA TYR A 187 1.26 -3.41 -16.27
C TYR A 187 2.21 -4.46 -16.88
N TYR A 188 3.51 -4.14 -16.99
CA TYR A 188 4.47 -5.06 -17.57
C TYR A 188 4.77 -6.28 -16.70
N GLY A 189 4.56 -6.20 -15.38
CA GLY A 189 4.63 -7.32 -14.45
C GLY A 189 3.49 -8.33 -14.60
N LEU A 190 2.36 -7.93 -15.21
CA LEU A 190 1.23 -8.82 -15.46
C LEU A 190 1.53 -9.81 -16.59
N ARG A 191 0.94 -11.00 -16.49
CA ARG A 191 0.96 -12.00 -17.56
C ARG A 191 0.12 -11.56 -18.74
N SER A 192 0.45 -12.00 -19.97
CA SER A 192 -0.29 -11.61 -21.17
C SER A 192 -1.82 -11.75 -21.09
N PRO A 193 -2.41 -12.83 -20.51
CA PRO A 193 -3.86 -12.91 -20.37
C PRO A 193 -4.45 -11.91 -19.36
N GLN A 194 -3.69 -11.53 -18.33
CA GLN A 194 -4.09 -10.50 -17.36
C GLN A 194 -4.06 -9.11 -18.02
N ARG A 195 -3.01 -8.84 -18.83
CA ARG A 195 -2.93 -7.60 -19.62
C ARG A 195 -4.12 -7.46 -20.56
N LEU A 196 -4.44 -8.50 -21.33
CA LEU A 196 -5.60 -8.53 -22.22
C LEU A 196 -6.91 -8.20 -21.44
N PHE A 197 -7.06 -8.72 -20.23
CA PHE A 197 -8.21 -8.44 -19.38
C PHE A 197 -8.31 -6.96 -18.99
N ILE A 198 -7.21 -6.35 -18.52
CA ILE A 198 -7.20 -4.94 -18.10
C ILE A 198 -7.23 -3.96 -19.28
N GLU A 199 -6.71 -4.34 -20.45
CA GLU A 199 -6.85 -3.59 -21.69
C GLU A 199 -8.34 -3.49 -22.09
N ALA A 200 -9.08 -4.59 -21.99
CA ALA A 200 -10.53 -4.59 -22.23
C ALA A 200 -11.30 -3.72 -21.21
N MET A 201 -10.80 -3.61 -19.98
CA MET A 201 -11.38 -2.71 -18.97
C MET A 201 -11.06 -1.24 -19.24
N ALA A 202 -9.85 -0.94 -19.72
CA ALA A 202 -9.37 0.44 -19.91
C ALA A 202 -10.26 1.25 -20.89
N VAL A 203 -10.96 0.57 -21.78
CA VAL A 203 -11.91 1.18 -22.75
C VAL A 203 -13.05 1.95 -22.05
N ASP A 204 -13.43 1.57 -20.82
CA ASP A 204 -14.53 2.19 -20.08
C ASP A 204 -14.14 3.44 -19.27
N GLU A 205 -12.97 4.01 -19.56
CA GLU A 205 -12.52 5.31 -19.02
C GLU A 205 -12.56 5.39 -17.47
N GLY A 206 -12.18 4.31 -16.80
CA GLY A 206 -12.15 4.24 -15.33
C GLY A 206 -13.52 3.97 -14.68
N LYS A 207 -14.59 3.85 -15.45
CA LYS A 207 -15.89 3.37 -14.95
C LYS A 207 -15.83 1.87 -14.66
N PRO A 208 -16.69 1.35 -13.77
CA PRO A 208 -16.79 -0.08 -13.58
C PRO A 208 -17.16 -0.80 -14.86
N THR A 209 -16.41 -1.82 -15.24
CA THR A 209 -16.58 -2.63 -16.44
C THR A 209 -17.42 -3.88 -16.13
N ARG A 210 -18.35 -4.23 -16.99
CA ARG A 210 -19.11 -5.48 -16.87
C ARG A 210 -18.27 -6.66 -17.35
N MET A 211 -18.37 -7.77 -16.64
CA MET A 211 -17.70 -9.01 -17.02
C MET A 211 -18.10 -9.49 -18.42
N ALA A 212 -19.36 -9.27 -18.83
CA ALA A 212 -19.84 -9.62 -20.17
C ALA A 212 -19.11 -8.83 -21.26
N ASP A 213 -18.85 -7.53 -21.02
CA ASP A 213 -18.15 -6.68 -21.99
C ASP A 213 -16.68 -7.09 -22.13
N ILE A 214 -16.04 -7.51 -21.04
CA ILE A 214 -14.67 -8.05 -21.07
C ILE A 214 -14.61 -9.35 -21.87
N ILE A 215 -15.56 -10.25 -21.67
CA ILE A 215 -15.64 -11.53 -22.39
C ILE A 215 -15.76 -11.27 -23.89
N GLU A 216 -16.66 -10.37 -24.28
CA GLU A 216 -16.90 -9.99 -25.67
C GLU A 216 -15.66 -9.33 -26.29
N ARG A 217 -15.09 -8.31 -25.64
CA ARG A 217 -13.90 -7.57 -26.13
C ARG A 217 -12.66 -8.45 -26.25
N CYS A 218 -12.48 -9.41 -25.35
CA CYS A 218 -11.34 -10.32 -25.38
C CYS A 218 -11.56 -11.52 -26.31
N ASP A 219 -12.77 -11.77 -26.80
CA ASP A 219 -13.18 -13.00 -27.50
C ASP A 219 -12.75 -14.26 -26.70
N ARG A 220 -13.20 -14.34 -25.44
CA ARG A 220 -12.83 -15.40 -24.50
C ARG A 220 -14.07 -15.98 -23.82
N THR A 221 -13.86 -17.12 -23.12
CA THR A 221 -14.93 -17.81 -22.40
C THR A 221 -15.17 -17.20 -21.01
N GLN A 222 -16.38 -17.43 -20.47
CA GLN A 222 -16.73 -17.09 -19.08
C GLN A 222 -15.73 -17.70 -18.08
N SER A 223 -15.29 -18.94 -18.32
CA SER A 223 -14.30 -19.62 -17.43
C SER A 223 -12.96 -18.90 -17.42
N TRP A 224 -12.48 -18.47 -18.60
CA TRP A 224 -11.25 -17.68 -18.72
C TRP A 224 -11.39 -16.35 -17.95
N ALA A 225 -12.46 -15.61 -18.16
CA ALA A 225 -12.69 -14.33 -17.50
C ALA A 225 -12.79 -14.48 -15.98
N SER A 226 -13.48 -15.51 -15.48
CA SER A 226 -13.60 -15.79 -14.05
C SER A 226 -12.24 -16.10 -13.41
N LYS A 227 -11.39 -16.89 -14.09
CA LYS A 227 -10.03 -17.22 -13.63
C LYS A 227 -9.17 -15.96 -13.47
N TYR A 228 -9.12 -15.11 -14.50
CA TYR A 228 -8.25 -13.94 -14.47
C TYR A 228 -8.83 -12.80 -13.59
N ARG A 229 -10.15 -12.69 -13.49
CA ARG A 229 -10.78 -11.84 -12.48
C ARG A 229 -10.33 -12.20 -11.07
N ALA A 230 -10.37 -13.48 -10.70
CA ALA A 230 -9.96 -13.94 -9.37
C ALA A 230 -8.46 -13.65 -9.12
N SER A 231 -7.60 -13.89 -10.11
CA SER A 231 -6.16 -13.58 -10.03
C SER A 231 -5.92 -12.09 -9.82
N LEU A 232 -6.50 -11.23 -10.67
CA LEU A 232 -6.33 -9.78 -10.60
C LEU A 232 -6.90 -9.16 -9.31
N ILE A 233 -7.98 -9.72 -8.76
CA ILE A 233 -8.52 -9.30 -7.46
C ILE A 233 -7.54 -9.67 -6.33
N ARG A 234 -6.99 -10.88 -6.33
CA ARG A 234 -6.00 -11.32 -5.34
C ARG A 234 -4.74 -10.46 -5.39
N GLU A 235 -4.29 -10.09 -6.60
CA GLU A 235 -3.15 -9.20 -6.82
C GLU A 235 -3.48 -7.72 -6.57
N ARG A 236 -4.72 -7.40 -6.19
CA ARG A 236 -5.20 -6.04 -5.92
C ARG A 236 -5.04 -5.07 -7.10
N VAL A 237 -5.02 -5.57 -8.32
CA VAL A 237 -5.04 -4.75 -9.55
C VAL A 237 -6.44 -4.22 -9.83
N ILE A 238 -7.44 -5.07 -9.56
CA ILE A 238 -8.87 -4.74 -9.69
C ILE A 238 -9.63 -5.15 -8.43
N GLU A 239 -10.83 -4.63 -8.27
CA GLU A 239 -11.77 -5.04 -7.23
C GLU A 239 -13.18 -5.24 -7.80
N ALA A 240 -14.03 -5.95 -7.03
CA ALA A 240 -15.45 -6.07 -7.35
C ALA A 240 -16.16 -4.72 -7.11
N ALA A 241 -16.88 -4.24 -8.10
CA ALA A 241 -17.61 -2.98 -8.06
C ALA A 241 -19.16 -3.18 -8.07
N GLY A 242 -19.60 -4.39 -7.71
CA GLY A 242 -20.99 -4.82 -7.73
C GLY A 242 -21.15 -6.16 -8.44
N TYR A 243 -22.39 -6.60 -8.60
CA TYR A 243 -22.67 -7.88 -9.28
C TYR A 243 -22.26 -7.84 -10.74
N GLY A 244 -21.31 -8.69 -11.10
CA GLY A 244 -20.77 -8.76 -12.47
C GLY A 244 -19.96 -7.54 -12.91
N LEU A 245 -19.57 -6.66 -11.99
CA LEU A 245 -18.78 -5.45 -12.25
C LEU A 245 -17.40 -5.54 -11.60
N VAL A 246 -16.41 -4.98 -12.27
CA VAL A 246 -15.05 -4.81 -11.77
C VAL A 246 -14.56 -3.40 -12.04
N ARG A 247 -13.65 -2.89 -11.21
CA ARG A 247 -12.96 -1.61 -11.41
C ARG A 247 -11.50 -1.70 -11.03
N PHE A 248 -10.69 -0.80 -11.54
CA PHE A 248 -9.29 -0.68 -11.14
C PHE A 248 -9.17 -0.23 -9.68
N THR A 249 -8.21 -0.79 -8.96
CA THR A 249 -7.82 -0.34 -7.61
C THR A 249 -6.73 0.71 -7.67
N VAL A 250 -5.84 0.62 -8.67
CA VAL A 250 -4.81 1.63 -8.93
C VAL A 250 -5.43 2.76 -9.75
N PRO A 251 -5.44 4.00 -9.23
CA PRO A 251 -6.30 5.06 -9.77
C PRO A 251 -6.09 5.40 -11.23
N MET A 252 -4.85 5.33 -11.72
CA MET A 252 -4.49 5.80 -13.06
C MET A 252 -4.18 4.67 -14.05
N LEU A 253 -4.17 3.41 -13.62
CA LEU A 253 -3.81 2.27 -14.46
C LEU A 253 -4.67 2.19 -15.74
N GLY A 254 -5.97 2.42 -15.63
CA GLY A 254 -6.86 2.44 -16.80
C GLY A 254 -6.53 3.56 -17.79
N ALA A 255 -6.18 4.74 -17.29
CA ALA A 255 -5.74 5.86 -18.12
C ALA A 255 -4.38 5.56 -18.77
N TYR A 256 -3.42 5.04 -17.98
CA TYR A 256 -2.12 4.63 -18.50
C TYR A 256 -2.23 3.62 -19.64
N VAL A 257 -3.03 2.56 -19.45
CA VAL A 257 -3.23 1.52 -20.46
C VAL A 257 -3.83 2.11 -21.72
N ARG A 258 -4.82 2.97 -21.60
CA ARG A 258 -5.45 3.64 -22.75
C ARG A 258 -4.44 4.55 -23.46
N ASP A 259 -3.79 5.44 -22.73
CA ASP A 259 -2.97 6.52 -23.29
C ASP A 259 -1.61 6.04 -23.82
N ARG A 260 -1.04 5.01 -23.24
CA ARG A 260 0.34 4.56 -23.54
C ARG A 260 0.42 3.19 -24.21
N VAL A 261 -0.65 2.39 -24.15
CA VAL A 261 -0.66 1.03 -24.71
C VAL A 261 -1.58 0.94 -25.92
N LEU A 262 -2.85 1.38 -25.77
CA LEU A 262 -3.85 1.19 -26.81
C LEU A 262 -3.82 2.27 -27.92
N TRP A 263 -3.33 3.48 -27.63
CA TRP A 263 -3.34 4.61 -28.57
C TRP A 263 -1.98 4.94 -29.17
N HIS A 264 -0.96 4.15 -28.85
CA HIS A 264 0.37 4.26 -29.45
C HIS A 264 0.70 3.14 -30.46
N GLU A 265 -0.30 2.30 -30.83
CA GLU A 265 -0.24 1.46 -32.03
C GLU A 265 -0.96 2.20 -33.19
#